data_c7a46a969e1908b9502d9a35a0af3bd0
#
_entry.id   c7a46a969e1908b9502d9a35a0af3bd0
#
_cell.length_a   1.000
_cell.length_b   1.000
_cell.length_c   1.000
_cell.angle_alpha   90.00
_cell.angle_beta   90.00
_cell.angle_gamma   90.00
#
_symmetry.space_group_name_H-M   'P 1'
#
loop_
_entity.id
_entity.type
_entity.pdbx_description
1 polymer ?
#
loop_
_entity_poly.entity_id
_entity_poly.type
_entity_poly.pdbx_seq_one_letter_code
_entity_poly.pdbx_strand_id
1 'polypeptide(L)'
;VVRDVNGKEYLDFNSGQMCGALGHNHPRIIQALQESGETLIHSHMSMFNDREIILAARLAEITPEGMDRSMFLTSGSDSNEAAMAIAKRYTGGYEIASPAVSFHGMNDSTRAVTFSGWHEGYGPYAPGHYPILAPYEYRCTYCKDRGGCDYTCLNTSFDLLDAQADGPLAAVITEPLFSAGGVIDLPDGWLRELKRKCEERGALLIVDE
;
A
#
# COMPACT_ATOMS: atom_id res chain seq x y z
N VAL A 1 9.54 -21.98 -12.33
CA VAL A 1 9.00 -23.34 -12.30
C VAL A 1 9.05 -23.85 -10.86
N VAL A 2 7.94 -24.41 -10.38
CA VAL A 2 7.86 -25.14 -9.11
C VAL A 2 7.66 -26.62 -9.38
N ARG A 3 8.10 -27.49 -8.48
CA ARG A 3 7.95 -28.94 -8.59
C ARG A 3 7.18 -29.47 -7.39
N ASP A 4 6.23 -30.37 -7.65
CA ASP A 4 5.55 -31.09 -6.58
C ASP A 4 6.40 -32.24 -6.03
N VAL A 5 5.90 -32.93 -5.00
CA VAL A 5 6.59 -34.06 -4.36
C VAL A 5 6.82 -35.23 -5.27
N ASN A 6 6.13 -35.33 -6.40
CA ASN A 6 6.28 -36.38 -7.43
C ASN A 6 7.23 -35.95 -8.56
N GLY A 7 7.80 -34.72 -8.47
CA GLY A 7 8.71 -34.17 -9.47
C GLY A 7 8.05 -33.53 -10.69
N LYS A 8 6.72 -33.43 -10.72
CA LYS A 8 6.00 -32.74 -11.80
C LYS A 8 6.25 -31.24 -11.74
N GLU A 9 6.57 -30.65 -12.89
CA GLU A 9 6.86 -29.24 -13.04
C GLU A 9 5.60 -28.42 -13.39
N TYR A 10 5.53 -27.24 -12.80
CA TYR A 10 4.49 -26.25 -13.04
C TYR A 10 5.11 -24.89 -13.31
N LEU A 11 4.54 -24.12 -14.23
CA LEU A 11 4.90 -22.70 -14.39
C LEU A 11 4.35 -21.92 -13.22
N ASP A 12 5.21 -21.18 -12.55
CA ASP A 12 4.85 -20.33 -11.43
C ASP A 12 4.50 -18.92 -11.91
N PHE A 13 3.20 -18.63 -12.02
CA PHE A 13 2.68 -17.29 -12.32
C PHE A 13 2.30 -16.51 -11.07
N ASN A 14 2.45 -17.09 -9.88
CA ASN A 14 2.19 -16.41 -8.62
C ASN A 14 3.43 -15.69 -8.09
N SER A 15 4.63 -16.24 -8.33
CA SER A 15 5.91 -15.69 -7.86
C SER A 15 5.95 -15.41 -6.37
N GLY A 16 5.33 -16.26 -5.54
CA GLY A 16 5.23 -16.02 -4.09
C GLY A 16 4.42 -14.76 -3.75
N GLN A 17 3.26 -14.60 -4.37
CA GLN A 17 2.41 -13.39 -4.31
C GLN A 17 3.15 -12.14 -4.80
N MET A 18 3.75 -12.23 -5.99
CA MET A 18 4.46 -11.15 -6.69
C MET A 18 5.80 -10.71 -6.05
N CYS A 19 6.18 -11.29 -4.90
CA CYS A 19 7.42 -10.92 -4.20
C CYS A 19 8.69 -11.49 -4.87
N GLY A 20 8.56 -12.54 -5.67
CA GLY A 20 9.67 -13.24 -6.32
C GLY A 20 10.05 -12.66 -7.68
N ALA A 21 10.09 -11.35 -7.84
CA ALA A 21 10.34 -10.67 -9.13
C ALA A 21 11.69 -11.07 -9.78
N LEU A 22 12.70 -11.44 -8.99
CA LEU A 22 14.01 -11.91 -9.47
C LEU A 22 14.08 -13.44 -9.65
N GLY A 23 12.98 -14.16 -9.40
CA GLY A 23 12.92 -15.62 -9.36
C GLY A 23 13.39 -16.20 -8.03
N HIS A 24 13.14 -17.52 -7.89
CA HIS A 24 13.53 -18.24 -6.68
C HIS A 24 15.06 -18.46 -6.64
N ASN A 25 15.65 -18.33 -5.46
CA ASN A 25 17.07 -18.60 -5.20
C ASN A 25 18.04 -17.83 -6.11
N HIS A 26 17.76 -16.58 -6.38
CA HIS A 26 18.68 -15.76 -7.20
C HIS A 26 20.09 -15.74 -6.58
N PRO A 27 21.18 -16.04 -7.32
CA PRO A 27 22.51 -16.25 -6.75
C PRO A 27 23.04 -15.08 -5.93
N ARG A 28 22.78 -13.84 -6.37
CA ARG A 28 23.21 -12.63 -5.63
C ARG A 28 22.46 -12.46 -4.30
N ILE A 29 21.19 -12.88 -4.22
CA ILE A 29 20.43 -12.84 -2.98
C ILE A 29 20.97 -13.88 -2.00
N ILE A 30 21.23 -15.11 -2.48
CA ILE A 30 21.83 -16.16 -1.65
C ILE A 30 23.20 -15.72 -1.13
N GLN A 31 24.04 -15.15 -1.98
CA GLN A 31 25.35 -14.62 -1.57
C GLN A 31 25.19 -13.52 -0.50
N ALA A 32 24.30 -12.56 -0.68
CA ALA A 32 24.07 -11.48 0.30
C ALA A 32 23.60 -12.03 1.65
N LEU A 33 22.73 -13.05 1.66
CA LEU A 33 22.30 -13.71 2.90
C LEU A 33 23.46 -14.42 3.62
N GLN A 34 24.31 -15.12 2.87
CA GLN A 34 25.49 -15.80 3.43
C GLN A 34 26.46 -14.78 4.05
N GLU A 35 26.83 -13.72 3.33
CA GLU A 35 27.69 -12.66 3.80
C GLU A 35 27.11 -11.96 5.05
N SER A 36 25.81 -11.69 5.08
CA SER A 36 25.15 -11.10 6.25
C SER A 36 25.15 -12.03 7.45
N GLY A 37 24.98 -13.34 7.22
CA GLY A 37 25.04 -14.37 8.27
C GLY A 37 26.42 -14.48 8.93
N GLU A 38 27.50 -14.18 8.19
CA GLU A 38 28.88 -14.21 8.68
C GLU A 38 29.32 -12.91 9.38
N THR A 39 28.55 -11.81 9.20
CA THR A 39 28.93 -10.49 9.73
C THR A 39 27.97 -9.99 10.80
N LEU A 40 26.77 -9.53 10.40
CA LEU A 40 25.79 -8.94 11.31
C LEU A 40 24.39 -9.28 10.86
N ILE A 41 23.70 -10.11 11.65
CA ILE A 41 22.30 -10.50 11.39
C ILE A 41 21.33 -9.45 11.96
N HIS A 42 21.62 -8.89 13.13
CA HIS A 42 20.75 -7.95 13.83
C HIS A 42 21.56 -6.94 14.64
N SER A 43 21.10 -5.69 14.65
CA SER A 43 21.63 -4.63 15.49
C SER A 43 20.51 -3.90 16.24
N HIS A 44 20.82 -3.31 17.38
CA HIS A 44 19.87 -2.45 18.08
C HIS A 44 19.65 -1.14 17.29
N MET A 45 18.43 -0.60 17.33
CA MET A 45 18.04 0.61 16.59
C MET A 45 18.95 1.85 16.82
N SER A 46 19.72 1.87 17.91
CA SER A 46 20.70 2.93 18.18
C SER A 46 22.06 2.69 17.51
N MET A 47 22.25 1.55 16.86
CA MET A 47 23.48 1.19 16.16
C MET A 47 23.21 1.20 14.66
N PHE A 48 23.94 2.02 13.93
CA PHE A 48 23.79 2.07 12.48
C PHE A 48 24.26 0.76 11.84
N ASN A 49 23.42 0.23 10.96
CA ASN A 49 23.72 -0.90 10.10
C ASN A 49 24.08 -0.37 8.71
N ASP A 50 25.22 -0.77 8.18
CA ASP A 50 25.69 -0.31 6.86
C ASP A 50 24.73 -0.71 5.73
N ARG A 51 24.08 -1.87 5.82
CA ARG A 51 23.11 -2.34 4.83
C ARG A 51 21.85 -1.47 4.80
N GLU A 52 21.37 -1.06 5.96
CA GLU A 52 20.22 -0.14 6.06
C GLU A 52 20.57 1.25 5.49
N ILE A 53 21.77 1.77 5.79
CA ILE A 53 22.24 3.06 5.28
C ILE A 53 22.34 3.02 3.75
N ILE A 54 22.96 1.97 3.19
CA ILE A 54 23.12 1.81 1.75
C ILE A 54 21.73 1.68 1.08
N LEU A 55 20.82 0.90 1.66
CA LEU A 55 19.46 0.75 1.12
C LEU A 55 18.71 2.07 1.16
N ALA A 56 18.74 2.80 2.29
CA ALA A 56 18.10 4.11 2.42
C ALA A 56 18.63 5.12 1.37
N ALA A 57 19.94 5.15 1.16
CA ALA A 57 20.55 6.00 0.14
C ALA A 57 20.10 5.63 -1.27
N ARG A 58 20.03 4.32 -1.58
CA ARG A 58 19.56 3.84 -2.88
C ARG A 58 18.08 4.13 -3.12
N LEU A 59 17.26 4.00 -2.09
CA LEU A 59 15.84 4.36 -2.19
C LEU A 59 15.68 5.85 -2.46
N ALA A 60 16.40 6.72 -1.75
CA ALA A 60 16.36 8.16 -1.97
C ALA A 60 16.80 8.60 -3.39
N GLU A 61 17.63 7.80 -4.07
CA GLU A 61 18.04 8.05 -5.46
C GLU A 61 16.93 7.76 -6.48
N ILE A 62 16.00 6.84 -6.18
CA ILE A 62 14.99 6.34 -7.13
C ILE A 62 13.56 6.76 -6.80
N THR A 63 13.30 7.21 -5.58
CA THR A 63 11.99 7.71 -5.16
C THR A 63 11.73 9.13 -5.67
N PRO A 64 10.47 9.58 -5.79
CA PRO A 64 10.14 10.93 -6.15
C PRO A 64 10.80 12.00 -5.26
N GLU A 65 10.99 13.20 -5.80
CA GLU A 65 11.55 14.34 -5.07
C GLU A 65 10.79 14.59 -3.75
N GLY A 66 11.53 14.77 -2.66
CA GLY A 66 11.00 14.96 -1.31
C GLY A 66 10.79 13.66 -0.51
N MET A 67 10.99 12.49 -1.14
CA MET A 67 10.94 11.19 -0.48
C MET A 67 12.36 10.68 -0.21
N ASP A 68 13.09 11.36 0.67
CA ASP A 68 14.51 11.12 0.95
C ASP A 68 14.78 10.45 2.30
N ARG A 69 13.74 9.99 2.98
CA ARG A 69 13.82 9.34 4.30
C ARG A 69 13.17 7.99 4.30
N SER A 70 13.83 7.02 4.90
CA SER A 70 13.36 5.64 5.00
C SER A 70 13.23 5.20 6.45
N MET A 71 12.18 4.42 6.73
CA MET A 71 12.00 3.67 7.96
C MET A 71 11.80 2.20 7.58
N PHE A 72 12.67 1.31 8.08
CA PHE A 72 12.57 -0.11 7.80
C PHE A 72 11.83 -0.83 8.92
N LEU A 73 10.81 -1.60 8.54
CA LEU A 73 9.93 -2.33 9.45
C LEU A 73 9.83 -3.79 9.02
N THR A 74 9.12 -4.59 9.80
CA THR A 74 9.15 -6.05 9.66
C THR A 74 8.29 -6.56 8.50
N SER A 75 7.19 -5.86 8.18
CA SER A 75 6.22 -6.26 7.18
C SER A 75 5.52 -5.06 6.54
N GLY A 76 4.83 -5.27 5.41
CA GLY A 76 3.97 -4.26 4.81
C GLY A 76 2.88 -3.77 5.76
N SER A 77 2.28 -4.67 6.56
CA SER A 77 1.31 -4.28 7.58
C SER A 77 1.90 -3.31 8.60
N ASP A 78 3.11 -3.58 9.11
CA ASP A 78 3.78 -2.69 10.06
C ASP A 78 4.15 -1.35 9.43
N SER A 79 4.56 -1.37 8.16
CA SER A 79 4.88 -0.16 7.41
C SER A 79 3.65 0.74 7.22
N ASN A 80 2.51 0.15 6.87
CA ASN A 80 1.25 0.86 6.74
C ASN A 80 0.71 1.36 8.07
N GLU A 81 0.81 0.58 9.16
CA GLU A 81 0.51 1.05 10.52
C GLU A 81 1.34 2.28 10.89
N ALA A 82 2.65 2.24 10.64
CA ALA A 82 3.54 3.36 10.91
C ALA A 82 3.19 4.59 10.05
N ALA A 83 2.93 4.40 8.75
CA ALA A 83 2.54 5.47 7.85
C ALA A 83 1.24 6.16 8.30
N MET A 84 0.22 5.38 8.66
CA MET A 84 -1.04 5.90 9.20
C MET A 84 -0.84 6.63 10.55
N ALA A 85 0.00 6.08 11.44
CA ALA A 85 0.32 6.71 12.71
C ALA A 85 1.06 8.06 12.52
N ILE A 86 2.02 8.11 11.59
CA ILE A 86 2.73 9.34 11.20
C ILE A 86 1.75 10.37 10.63
N ALA A 87 0.85 9.94 9.74
CA ALA A 87 -0.16 10.81 9.15
C ALA A 87 -1.06 11.43 10.23
N LYS A 88 -1.60 10.62 11.14
CA LYS A 88 -2.40 11.08 12.30
C LYS A 88 -1.63 12.07 13.16
N ARG A 89 -0.36 11.80 13.44
CA ARG A 89 0.48 12.67 14.27
C ARG A 89 0.81 14.00 13.58
N TYR A 90 1.04 13.96 12.27
CA TYR A 90 1.43 15.13 11.48
C TYR A 90 0.24 16.07 11.24
N THR A 91 -0.92 15.53 10.85
CA THR A 91 -2.11 16.33 10.49
C THR A 91 -2.95 16.72 11.70
N GLY A 92 -2.86 16.00 12.81
CA GLY A 92 -3.77 16.12 13.94
C GLY A 92 -5.14 15.48 13.70
N GLY A 93 -5.38 14.94 12.49
CA GLY A 93 -6.55 14.13 12.17
C GLY A 93 -6.40 12.69 12.67
N TYR A 94 -7.49 11.93 12.64
CA TYR A 94 -7.45 10.52 13.04
C TYR A 94 -8.15 9.58 12.05
N GLU A 95 -8.92 10.11 11.13
CA GLU A 95 -9.65 9.32 10.15
C GLU A 95 -8.80 8.98 8.94
N ILE A 96 -8.99 7.76 8.43
CA ILE A 96 -8.28 7.24 7.27
C ILE A 96 -9.31 6.73 6.27
N ALA A 97 -9.11 7.03 5.00
CA ALA A 97 -9.91 6.46 3.92
C ALA A 97 -9.06 5.59 2.99
N SER A 98 -9.69 4.61 2.35
CA SER A 98 -9.04 3.78 1.33
C SER A 98 -10.03 3.26 0.29
N PRO A 99 -9.59 2.95 -0.94
CA PRO A 99 -10.47 2.39 -1.98
C PRO A 99 -11.08 1.04 -1.58
N ALA A 100 -12.35 0.83 -1.95
CA ALA A 100 -13.16 -0.33 -1.53
C ALA A 100 -12.73 -1.69 -2.13
N VAL A 101 -11.55 -1.77 -2.73
CA VAL A 101 -10.93 -3.03 -3.24
C VAL A 101 -9.50 -3.20 -2.78
N SER A 102 -9.00 -2.30 -1.94
CA SER A 102 -7.60 -2.27 -1.51
C SER A 102 -7.27 -3.38 -0.50
N PHE A 103 -5.97 -3.69 -0.42
CA PHE A 103 -5.40 -4.55 0.60
C PHE A 103 -4.14 -3.90 1.18
N HIS A 104 -4.16 -3.59 2.47
CA HIS A 104 -3.08 -2.87 3.15
C HIS A 104 -2.47 -3.64 4.32
N GLY A 105 -2.95 -4.85 4.59
CA GLY A 105 -2.36 -5.71 5.61
C GLY A 105 -3.37 -6.41 6.51
N MET A 106 -2.84 -7.12 7.51
CA MET A 106 -3.59 -8.04 8.39
C MET A 106 -3.57 -7.62 9.86
N ASN A 107 -2.92 -6.52 10.24
CA ASN A 107 -3.00 -5.94 11.58
C ASN A 107 -4.34 -5.21 11.75
N ASP A 108 -4.74 -4.87 12.95
CA ASP A 108 -6.10 -4.35 13.21
C ASP A 108 -6.41 -3.06 12.45
N SER A 109 -5.50 -2.08 12.43
CA SER A 109 -5.74 -0.83 11.69
C SER A 109 -5.60 -1.01 10.18
N THR A 110 -4.61 -1.78 9.71
CA THR A 110 -4.46 -2.06 8.27
C THR A 110 -5.59 -2.91 7.73
N ARG A 111 -6.14 -3.82 8.52
CA ARG A 111 -7.35 -4.57 8.18
C ARG A 111 -8.57 -3.66 8.08
N ALA A 112 -8.66 -2.63 8.92
CA ALA A 112 -9.76 -1.68 8.87
C ALA A 112 -9.80 -0.83 7.60
N VAL A 113 -8.66 -0.71 6.88
CA VAL A 113 -8.54 -0.06 5.57
C VAL A 113 -8.38 -1.05 4.41
N THR A 114 -8.46 -2.36 4.68
CA THR A 114 -8.44 -3.44 3.68
C THR A 114 -9.87 -3.82 3.32
N PHE A 115 -10.35 -3.42 2.15
CA PHE A 115 -11.73 -3.63 1.70
C PHE A 115 -11.87 -4.69 0.59
N SER A 116 -10.83 -5.44 0.30
CA SER A 116 -10.90 -6.65 -0.54
C SER A 116 -11.64 -7.79 0.18
N GLY A 117 -11.84 -8.94 -0.47
CA GLY A 117 -12.54 -10.10 0.11
C GLY A 117 -11.99 -10.64 1.43
N TRP A 118 -10.88 -10.10 1.94
CA TRP A 118 -10.29 -10.41 3.23
C TRP A 118 -10.91 -9.64 4.41
N HIS A 119 -11.91 -8.83 4.15
CA HIS A 119 -12.59 -8.04 5.18
C HIS A 119 -13.63 -8.86 5.97
N GLU A 120 -14.24 -9.84 5.34
CA GLU A 120 -15.33 -10.63 5.93
C GLU A 120 -14.86 -11.49 7.11
N GLY A 121 -15.64 -11.50 8.18
CA GLY A 121 -15.46 -12.40 9.34
C GLY A 121 -14.47 -11.93 10.41
N TYR A 122 -13.86 -10.76 10.27
CA TYR A 122 -12.83 -10.24 11.18
C TYR A 122 -13.27 -9.02 12.02
N GLY A 123 -14.51 -8.59 11.89
CA GLY A 123 -15.02 -7.44 12.65
C GLY A 123 -15.22 -7.70 14.15
N PRO A 124 -15.45 -6.66 14.98
CA PRO A 124 -15.52 -5.25 14.58
C PRO A 124 -14.14 -4.65 14.26
N TYR A 125 -14.12 -3.69 13.35
CA TYR A 125 -12.89 -2.99 12.95
C TYR A 125 -12.64 -1.75 13.80
N ALA A 126 -11.40 -1.27 13.81
CA ALA A 126 -11.07 0.00 14.42
C ALA A 126 -11.92 1.14 13.81
N PRO A 127 -12.51 2.04 14.61
CA PRO A 127 -13.33 3.14 14.11
C PRO A 127 -12.49 4.18 13.36
N GLY A 128 -13.17 5.06 12.59
CA GLY A 128 -12.51 6.15 11.85
C GLY A 128 -11.84 5.70 10.55
N HIS A 129 -12.33 4.62 9.95
CA HIS A 129 -11.85 4.10 8.66
C HIS A 129 -13.01 4.03 7.66
N TYR A 130 -12.83 4.64 6.49
CA TYR A 130 -13.90 4.82 5.50
C TYR A 130 -13.53 4.28 4.13
N PRO A 131 -14.42 3.53 3.47
CA PRO A 131 -14.23 3.15 2.09
C PRO A 131 -14.52 4.33 1.15
N ILE A 132 -13.71 4.49 0.12
CA ILE A 132 -14.00 5.29 -1.05
C ILE A 132 -14.17 4.39 -2.27
N LEU A 133 -14.89 4.84 -3.29
CA LEU A 133 -15.13 4.05 -4.50
C LEU A 133 -13.83 3.80 -5.26
N ALA A 134 -13.62 2.55 -5.66
CA ALA A 134 -12.45 2.18 -6.45
C ALA A 134 -12.58 2.67 -7.90
N PRO A 135 -11.51 3.15 -8.52
CA PRO A 135 -11.51 3.61 -9.90
C PRO A 135 -11.38 2.44 -10.89
N TYR A 136 -12.42 1.65 -11.05
CA TYR A 136 -12.42 0.52 -11.98
C TYR A 136 -13.09 0.89 -13.31
N GLU A 137 -12.33 1.53 -14.21
CA GLU A 137 -12.87 2.08 -15.46
C GLU A 137 -13.64 1.05 -16.29
N TYR A 138 -13.13 -0.17 -16.42
CA TYR A 138 -13.78 -1.25 -17.18
C TYR A 138 -15.20 -1.58 -16.71
N ARG A 139 -15.52 -1.42 -15.42
CA ARG A 139 -16.83 -1.70 -14.81
C ARG A 139 -17.38 -0.54 -13.99
N CYS A 140 -16.89 0.66 -14.23
CA CYS A 140 -17.33 1.84 -13.49
C CYS A 140 -18.80 2.14 -13.79
N THR A 141 -19.63 2.22 -12.76
CA THR A 141 -21.04 2.57 -12.90
C THR A 141 -21.27 4.03 -13.27
N TYR A 142 -20.27 4.89 -13.07
CA TYR A 142 -20.36 6.33 -13.31
C TYR A 142 -19.90 6.74 -14.71
N CYS A 143 -18.86 6.12 -15.26
CA CYS A 143 -18.20 6.59 -16.48
C CYS A 143 -18.08 5.56 -17.61
N LYS A 144 -18.54 4.30 -17.42
CA LYS A 144 -18.40 3.21 -18.42
C LYS A 144 -18.89 3.57 -19.83
N ASP A 145 -19.87 4.44 -19.94
CA ASP A 145 -20.49 4.84 -21.21
C ASP A 145 -20.05 6.23 -21.69
N ARG A 146 -19.05 6.85 -21.03
CA ARG A 146 -18.63 8.24 -21.27
C ARG A 146 -17.32 8.39 -22.04
N GLY A 147 -16.69 7.26 -22.41
CA GLY A 147 -15.43 7.28 -23.19
C GLY A 147 -14.17 7.65 -22.37
N GLY A 148 -14.23 7.54 -21.03
CA GLY A 148 -13.10 7.77 -20.13
C GLY A 148 -13.53 8.11 -18.72
N CYS A 149 -12.57 8.10 -17.79
CA CYS A 149 -12.81 8.43 -16.39
C CYS A 149 -12.90 9.95 -16.19
N ASP A 150 -13.99 10.42 -15.60
CA ASP A 150 -14.22 11.83 -15.23
C ASP A 150 -14.13 12.07 -13.72
N TYR A 151 -13.62 11.09 -12.96
CA TYR A 151 -13.45 11.11 -11.50
C TYR A 151 -14.76 11.34 -10.72
N THR A 152 -15.93 11.19 -11.32
CA THR A 152 -17.23 11.36 -10.63
C THR A 152 -17.33 10.42 -9.41
N CYS A 153 -16.87 9.17 -9.52
CA CYS A 153 -16.86 8.24 -8.38
C CYS A 153 -15.99 8.75 -7.22
N LEU A 154 -14.84 9.35 -7.51
CA LEU A 154 -13.97 9.94 -6.52
C LEU A 154 -14.61 11.16 -5.85
N ASN A 155 -15.20 12.05 -6.64
CA ASN A 155 -15.92 13.23 -6.13
C ASN A 155 -17.05 12.81 -5.19
N THR A 156 -17.91 11.88 -5.64
CA THR A 156 -19.02 11.35 -4.82
C THR A 156 -18.52 10.71 -3.52
N SER A 157 -17.38 10.00 -3.58
CA SER A 157 -16.79 9.39 -2.38
C SER A 157 -16.37 10.42 -1.35
N PHE A 158 -15.74 11.50 -1.79
CA PHE A 158 -15.32 12.57 -0.88
C PHE A 158 -16.48 13.40 -0.34
N ASP A 159 -17.51 13.64 -1.15
CA ASP A 159 -18.74 14.30 -0.67
C ASP A 159 -19.43 13.46 0.43
N LEU A 160 -19.45 12.13 0.27
CA LEU A 160 -19.98 11.22 1.27
C LEU A 160 -19.09 11.15 2.52
N LEU A 161 -17.78 11.09 2.32
CA LEU A 161 -16.81 11.07 3.42
C LEU A 161 -16.95 12.34 4.27
N ASP A 162 -16.99 13.52 3.64
CA ASP A 162 -17.14 14.80 4.33
C ASP A 162 -18.46 14.91 5.10
N ALA A 163 -19.51 14.24 4.63
CA ALA A 163 -20.82 14.20 5.30
C ALA A 163 -20.89 13.23 6.48
N GLN A 164 -20.00 12.23 6.54
CA GLN A 164 -20.02 11.15 7.55
C GLN A 164 -18.88 11.23 8.56
N ALA A 165 -17.82 11.97 8.24
CA ALA A 165 -16.64 12.08 9.09
C ALA A 165 -16.98 12.79 10.42
N ASP A 166 -16.51 12.20 11.51
CA ASP A 166 -16.64 12.79 12.85
C ASP A 166 -15.52 13.79 13.16
N GLY A 167 -14.45 13.77 12.35
CA GLY A 167 -13.27 14.61 12.54
C GLY A 167 -12.46 14.80 11.26
N PRO A 168 -11.29 15.44 11.37
CA PRO A 168 -10.46 15.71 10.22
C PRO A 168 -9.82 14.42 9.68
N LEU A 169 -9.84 14.29 8.36
CA LEU A 169 -9.15 13.22 7.64
C LEU A 169 -7.63 13.36 7.84
N ALA A 170 -6.97 12.30 8.31
CA ALA A 170 -5.52 12.27 8.45
C ALA A 170 -4.84 11.86 7.15
N ALA A 171 -5.37 10.85 6.47
CA ALA A 171 -4.82 10.37 5.21
C ALA A 171 -5.82 9.59 4.38
N VAL A 172 -5.50 9.46 3.09
CA VAL A 172 -6.00 8.39 2.25
C VAL A 172 -4.84 7.44 1.96
N ILE A 173 -5.05 6.13 2.15
CA ILE A 173 -4.10 5.09 1.75
C ILE A 173 -4.62 4.38 0.51
N THR A 174 -3.78 4.16 -0.49
CA THR A 174 -4.13 3.50 -1.75
C THR A 174 -2.96 2.73 -2.33
N GLU A 175 -3.25 1.79 -3.21
CA GLU A 175 -2.24 1.11 -4.04
C GLU A 175 -2.11 1.83 -5.39
N PRO A 176 -0.92 1.88 -6.02
CA PRO A 176 -0.76 2.40 -7.39
C PRO A 176 -1.34 1.44 -8.44
N LEU A 177 -1.48 0.17 -8.07
CA LEU A 177 -2.16 -0.90 -8.80
C LEU A 177 -2.89 -1.77 -7.78
N PHE A 178 -4.21 -1.89 -7.85
CA PHE A 178 -4.96 -2.73 -6.89
C PHE A 178 -4.73 -4.21 -7.16
N SER A 179 -3.71 -4.78 -6.57
CA SER A 179 -3.30 -6.17 -6.80
C SER A 179 -4.35 -7.16 -6.30
N ALA A 180 -4.66 -7.14 -5.02
CA ALA A 180 -5.65 -8.02 -4.39
C ALA A 180 -7.08 -7.71 -4.84
N GLY A 181 -7.35 -6.49 -5.27
CA GLY A 181 -8.63 -6.05 -5.83
C GLY A 181 -8.95 -6.61 -7.22
N GLY A 182 -7.99 -7.28 -7.87
CA GLY A 182 -8.18 -7.91 -9.18
C GLY A 182 -7.25 -7.37 -10.27
N VAL A 183 -6.07 -6.89 -9.92
CA VAL A 183 -5.07 -6.29 -10.82
C VAL A 183 -5.71 -5.15 -11.63
N ILE A 184 -6.22 -4.17 -10.90
CA ILE A 184 -6.94 -3.03 -11.48
C ILE A 184 -5.96 -1.86 -11.65
N ASP A 185 -5.73 -1.48 -12.91
CA ASP A 185 -4.99 -0.26 -13.24
C ASP A 185 -5.80 0.99 -12.88
N LEU A 186 -5.08 2.02 -12.44
CA LEU A 186 -5.68 3.32 -12.16
C LEU A 186 -5.92 4.08 -13.48
N PRO A 187 -7.05 4.77 -13.62
CA PRO A 187 -7.26 5.70 -14.74
C PRO A 187 -6.20 6.81 -14.74
N ASP A 188 -5.83 7.28 -15.93
CA ASP A 188 -4.88 8.36 -16.09
C ASP A 188 -5.25 9.57 -15.22
N GLY A 189 -4.28 10.06 -14.44
CA GLY A 189 -4.46 11.23 -13.57
C GLY A 189 -5.21 10.99 -12.26
N TRP A 190 -5.75 9.80 -12.01
CA TRP A 190 -6.53 9.52 -10.80
C TRP A 190 -5.75 9.76 -9.51
N LEU A 191 -4.49 9.29 -9.41
CA LEU A 191 -3.64 9.55 -8.24
C LEU A 191 -3.37 11.04 -8.01
N ARG A 192 -3.23 11.81 -9.10
CA ARG A 192 -3.05 13.27 -9.00
C ARG A 192 -4.31 13.94 -8.45
N GLU A 193 -5.46 13.51 -8.92
CA GLU A 193 -6.74 14.02 -8.43
C GLU A 193 -6.99 13.60 -6.97
N LEU A 194 -6.66 12.36 -6.60
CA LEU A 194 -6.72 11.90 -5.22
C LEU A 194 -5.82 12.74 -4.31
N LYS A 195 -4.58 12.99 -4.73
CA LYS A 195 -3.64 13.85 -4.00
C LYS A 195 -4.21 15.25 -3.80
N ARG A 196 -4.76 15.86 -4.85
CA ARG A 196 -5.40 17.18 -4.77
C ARG A 196 -6.53 17.20 -3.74
N LYS A 197 -7.38 16.17 -3.70
CA LYS A 197 -8.45 16.05 -2.72
C LYS A 197 -7.97 15.87 -1.28
N CYS A 198 -6.85 15.17 -1.09
CA CYS A 198 -6.19 15.09 0.21
C CYS A 198 -5.67 16.47 0.65
N GLU A 199 -4.95 17.17 -0.25
CA GLU A 199 -4.37 18.48 0.02
C GLU A 199 -5.45 19.54 0.40
N GLU A 200 -6.60 19.53 -0.27
CA GLU A 200 -7.75 20.40 0.06
C GLU A 200 -8.27 20.21 1.48
N ARG A 201 -8.03 19.06 2.10
CA ARG A 201 -8.45 18.70 3.47
C ARG A 201 -7.31 18.71 4.48
N GLY A 202 -6.10 19.10 4.07
CA GLY A 202 -4.91 19.00 4.91
C GLY A 202 -4.51 17.56 5.27
N ALA A 203 -5.04 16.59 4.53
CA ALA A 203 -4.74 15.17 4.69
C ALA A 203 -3.52 14.76 3.86
N LEU A 204 -2.87 13.64 4.23
CA LEU A 204 -1.77 13.05 3.48
C LEU A 204 -2.27 11.96 2.52
N LEU A 205 -1.54 11.75 1.43
CA LEU A 205 -1.69 10.59 0.56
C LEU A 205 -0.59 9.57 0.90
N ILE A 206 -0.99 8.36 1.26
CA ILE A 206 -0.11 7.20 1.45
C ILE A 206 -0.28 6.30 0.23
N VAL A 207 0.83 5.96 -0.43
CA VAL A 207 0.85 5.02 -1.55
C VAL A 207 1.56 3.75 -1.09
N ASP A 208 0.84 2.65 -1.08
CA ASP A 208 1.28 1.32 -0.66
C ASP A 208 1.66 0.51 -1.91
N GLU A 209 2.94 0.12 -2.02
CA GLU A 209 3.52 -0.57 -3.19
C GLU A 209 3.93 -2.01 -2.89
#